data_948278241c9a803841481b0b21834bb2
#
_entry.id   948278241c9a803841481b0b21834bb2
#
_cell.length_a   1.000
_cell.length_b   1.000
_cell.length_c   1.000
_cell.angle_alpha   90.00
_cell.angle_beta   90.00
_cell.angle_gamma   90.00
#
_symmetry.space_group_name_H-M   'P 1'
#
loop_
_entity.id
_entity.type
_entity.pdbx_description
1 polymer ?
#
loop_
_entity_poly.entity_id
_entity_poly.type
_entity_poly.pdbx_seq_one_letter_code
_entity_poly.pdbx_strand_id
1 'polypeptide(L)'
;MINDEGRIRIYFGSGPFRNMRCEGWKKYILSHVYSRVFNKPSSSFLTHPGPLGANVGELEDDMLTLSSKPKRILSENYGMHSFFEGASIRKVRDKYFFVYSSSLNHELCYAISDYPDRDFKFMGTIISNGDVGYEGRKERDRVNATGTIHGSIEKIGDDWYVFYHRLTGGSDYSRQVCAERIEINEDYHITQVPLTSLGMDSKCLGELPPP
;
A
#
# COMPACT_ATOMS: atom_id res chain seq x y z
N MET A 1 -10.68 -3.39 3.71
CA MET A 1 -11.75 -3.51 4.73
C MET A 1 -11.55 -4.81 5.47
N ILE A 2 -11.82 -4.86 6.74
CA ILE A 2 -11.79 -6.08 7.57
C ILE A 2 -12.99 -6.08 8.52
N ASN A 3 -13.63 -7.23 8.70
CA ASN A 3 -14.55 -7.48 9.79
C ASN A 3 -13.78 -8.24 10.88
N ASP A 4 -13.61 -7.63 12.02
CA ASP A 4 -12.86 -8.17 13.14
C ASP A 4 -13.71 -8.01 14.41
N GLU A 5 -14.09 -9.13 15.00
CA GLU A 5 -14.96 -9.19 16.18
C GLU A 5 -16.29 -8.44 16.03
N GLY A 6 -16.90 -8.50 14.84
CA GLY A 6 -18.13 -7.81 14.53
C GLY A 6 -17.99 -6.30 14.24
N ARG A 7 -16.77 -5.77 14.24
CA ARG A 7 -16.50 -4.38 13.87
C ARG A 7 -15.95 -4.31 12.45
N ILE A 8 -16.60 -3.52 11.63
CA ILE A 8 -16.19 -3.32 10.24
C ILE A 8 -15.28 -2.10 10.17
N ARG A 9 -14.05 -2.30 9.71
CA ARG A 9 -13.08 -1.21 9.57
C ARG A 9 -12.67 -1.02 8.13
N ILE A 10 -12.63 0.25 7.72
CA ILE A 10 -12.12 0.69 6.42
C ILE A 10 -10.79 1.41 6.61
N TYR A 11 -9.81 1.08 5.75
CA TYR A 11 -8.50 1.70 5.74
C TYR A 11 -8.32 2.49 4.48
N PHE A 12 -7.87 3.72 4.60
CA PHE A 12 -7.81 4.66 3.49
C PHE A 12 -6.84 5.80 3.79
N GLY A 13 -6.57 6.60 2.79
CA GLY A 13 -5.78 7.79 2.91
C GLY A 13 -4.98 8.10 1.66
N SER A 14 -4.27 9.20 1.70
CA SER A 14 -3.32 9.62 0.68
C SER A 14 -2.11 10.21 1.35
N GLY A 15 -0.94 9.76 0.95
CA GLY A 15 0.30 10.42 1.35
C GLY A 15 0.43 11.77 0.67
N PRO A 16 1.07 12.76 1.30
CA PRO A 16 1.52 13.93 0.58
C PRO A 16 2.59 13.48 -0.43
N PHE A 17 2.52 14.00 -1.64
CA PHE A 17 3.72 14.00 -2.46
C PHE A 17 4.89 14.50 -1.61
N ARG A 18 6.05 13.92 -1.76
CA ARG A 18 7.26 14.08 -0.93
C ARG A 18 7.55 15.53 -0.50
N ASN A 19 7.06 16.52 -1.24
CA ASN A 19 7.27 17.95 -1.04
C ASN A 19 6.06 18.73 -0.46
N MET A 20 4.95 18.07 -0.14
CA MET A 20 3.73 18.73 0.34
C MET A 20 3.60 18.80 1.87
N ARG A 21 4.64 18.44 2.61
CA ARG A 21 4.69 18.60 4.08
C ARG A 21 4.95 20.04 4.52
N CYS A 22 4.43 20.98 3.77
CA CYS A 22 4.60 22.40 4.08
C CYS A 22 3.34 22.95 4.72
N GLU A 23 3.50 23.66 5.83
CA GLU A 23 2.44 24.42 6.48
C GLU A 23 2.60 25.92 6.22
N GLY A 24 1.53 26.67 6.43
CA GLY A 24 1.53 28.13 6.31
C GLY A 24 1.78 28.64 4.89
N TRP A 25 2.58 29.73 4.78
CA TRP A 25 2.84 30.39 3.50
C TRP A 25 3.54 29.53 2.45
N LYS A 26 4.34 28.55 2.87
CA LYS A 26 4.98 27.57 1.97
C LYS A 26 3.96 26.69 1.27
N LYS A 27 2.94 26.23 1.99
CA LYS A 27 1.82 25.49 1.42
C LYS A 27 1.07 26.32 0.37
N TYR A 28 0.88 27.60 0.65
CA TYR A 28 0.23 28.51 -0.29
C TYR A 28 1.02 28.67 -1.59
N ILE A 29 2.32 28.92 -1.53
CA ILE A 29 3.18 29.03 -2.72
C ILE A 29 3.18 27.72 -3.51
N LEU A 30 3.38 26.58 -2.84
CA LEU A 30 3.40 25.29 -3.51
C LEU A 30 2.06 24.95 -4.15
N SER A 31 0.93 25.31 -3.54
CA SER A 31 -0.39 25.10 -4.14
C SER A 31 -0.54 25.83 -5.49
N HIS A 32 0.03 27.02 -5.63
CA HIS A 32 0.01 27.77 -6.89
C HIS A 32 0.97 27.17 -7.93
N VAL A 33 2.12 26.68 -7.52
CA VAL A 33 3.04 25.94 -8.41
C VAL A 33 2.36 24.69 -8.95
N TYR A 34 1.79 23.87 -8.05
CA TYR A 34 1.08 22.65 -8.45
C TYR A 34 -0.17 22.94 -9.28
N SER A 35 -0.89 24.02 -9.00
CA SER A 35 -2.01 24.46 -9.81
C SER A 35 -1.62 24.62 -11.29
N ARG A 36 -0.46 25.20 -11.54
CA ARG A 36 0.06 25.38 -12.91
C ARG A 36 0.55 24.05 -13.52
N VAL A 37 1.28 23.26 -12.74
CA VAL A 37 1.84 21.97 -13.21
C VAL A 37 0.73 20.97 -13.57
N PHE A 38 -0.31 20.87 -12.74
CA PHE A 38 -1.38 19.88 -12.90
C PHE A 38 -2.65 20.45 -13.54
N ASN A 39 -2.64 21.71 -13.94
CA ASN A 39 -3.81 22.41 -14.51
C ASN A 39 -5.08 22.22 -13.66
N LYS A 40 -4.95 22.40 -12.35
CA LYS A 40 -6.05 22.31 -11.36
C LYS A 40 -6.09 23.57 -10.51
N PRO A 41 -7.25 23.99 -9.99
CA PRO A 41 -7.35 25.14 -9.10
C PRO A 41 -6.41 25.00 -7.89
N SER A 42 -5.74 26.08 -7.48
CA SER A 42 -4.86 26.07 -6.30
C SER A 42 -5.56 25.65 -5.01
N SER A 43 -6.86 25.92 -4.92
CA SER A 43 -7.72 25.45 -3.83
C SER A 43 -7.73 23.92 -3.69
N SER A 44 -7.57 23.18 -4.78
CA SER A 44 -7.47 21.69 -4.75
C SER A 44 -6.25 21.20 -3.98
N PHE A 45 -5.24 22.04 -3.81
CA PHE A 45 -4.01 21.73 -3.08
C PHE A 45 -3.92 22.39 -1.70
N LEU A 46 -4.79 23.39 -1.44
CA LEU A 46 -4.89 24.06 -0.14
C LEU A 46 -5.84 23.35 0.82
N THR A 47 -6.95 22.89 0.27
CA THR A 47 -7.98 22.15 1.00
C THR A 47 -7.85 20.68 0.63
N HIS A 48 -7.15 19.89 1.44
CA HIS A 48 -7.27 18.45 1.34
C HIS A 48 -8.62 18.04 1.92
N PRO A 49 -9.55 17.56 1.11
CA PRO A 49 -10.87 17.15 1.60
C PRO A 49 -10.81 15.85 2.40
N GLY A 50 -9.65 15.20 2.48
CA GLY A 50 -9.46 13.94 3.16
C GLY A 50 -8.31 13.95 4.16
N PRO A 51 -8.32 13.01 5.10
CA PRO A 51 -7.23 12.83 6.05
C PRO A 51 -5.96 12.37 5.32
N LEU A 52 -4.89 13.13 5.47
CA LEU A 52 -3.56 12.76 5.00
C LEU A 52 -3.03 11.54 5.78
N GLY A 53 -2.19 10.75 5.10
CA GLY A 53 -1.56 9.56 5.68
C GLY A 53 -2.50 8.35 5.72
N ALA A 54 -2.05 7.29 6.35
CA ALA A 54 -2.81 6.06 6.54
C ALA A 54 -3.81 6.23 7.69
N ASN A 55 -5.08 6.03 7.42
CA ASN A 55 -6.15 6.18 8.40
C ASN A 55 -7.02 4.94 8.45
N VAL A 56 -7.67 4.74 9.59
CA VAL A 56 -8.71 3.75 9.80
C VAL A 56 -9.98 4.44 10.26
N GLY A 57 -11.10 4.02 9.73
CA GLY A 57 -12.44 4.38 10.19
C GLY A 57 -13.23 3.12 10.56
N GLU A 58 -14.06 3.20 11.56
CA GLU A 58 -15.03 2.16 11.89
C GLU A 58 -16.36 2.52 11.23
N LEU A 59 -17.01 1.54 10.61
CA LEU A 59 -18.28 1.71 9.92
C LEU A 59 -19.43 1.23 10.81
N GLU A 60 -20.58 1.88 10.64
CA GLU A 60 -21.85 1.38 11.14
C GLU A 60 -22.29 0.13 10.35
N ASP A 61 -23.32 -0.54 10.82
CA ASP A 61 -23.86 -1.76 10.19
C ASP A 61 -24.33 -1.53 8.74
N ASP A 62 -24.63 -0.29 8.36
CA ASP A 62 -24.97 0.09 7.00
C ASP A 62 -23.77 0.02 6.03
N MET A 63 -22.55 -0.14 6.53
CA MET A 63 -21.29 -0.15 5.79
C MET A 63 -21.00 1.13 4.96
N LEU A 64 -21.72 2.18 5.18
CA LEU A 64 -21.63 3.46 4.47
C LEU A 64 -21.28 4.61 5.39
N THR A 65 -21.71 4.55 6.64
CA THR A 65 -21.56 5.61 7.63
C THR A 65 -20.36 5.32 8.55
N LEU A 66 -19.52 6.32 8.78
CA LEU A 66 -18.47 6.21 9.79
C LEU A 66 -19.08 6.40 11.19
N SER A 67 -18.85 5.44 12.09
CA SER A 67 -19.28 5.52 13.49
C SER A 67 -18.49 6.54 14.31
N SER A 68 -17.29 6.89 13.86
CA SER A 68 -16.37 7.82 14.54
C SER A 68 -15.45 8.54 13.56
N LYS A 69 -14.75 9.57 14.05
CA LYS A 69 -13.72 10.23 13.25
C LYS A 69 -12.58 9.25 12.95
N PRO A 70 -12.08 9.22 11.70
CA PRO A 70 -10.93 8.40 11.33
C PRO A 70 -9.71 8.72 12.20
N LYS A 71 -8.96 7.68 12.51
CA LYS A 71 -7.70 7.77 13.25
C LYS A 71 -6.52 7.49 12.32
N ARG A 72 -5.42 8.20 12.50
CA ARG A 72 -4.16 7.88 11.83
C ARG A 72 -3.51 6.67 12.48
N ILE A 73 -3.06 5.70 11.67
CA ILE A 73 -2.54 4.42 12.15
C ILE A 73 -1.03 4.24 11.92
N LEU A 74 -0.43 4.99 11.01
CA LEU A 74 1.01 4.99 10.79
C LEU A 74 1.61 6.33 11.21
N SER A 75 2.75 6.27 11.91
CA SER A 75 3.55 7.47 12.16
C SER A 75 4.19 7.94 10.85
N GLU A 76 4.35 9.25 10.68
CA GLU A 76 4.95 9.83 9.47
C GLU A 76 6.48 9.64 9.38
N ASN A 77 7.10 8.92 10.32
CA ASN A 77 8.55 8.90 10.55
C ASN A 77 9.30 7.76 9.86
N TYR A 78 8.70 7.06 8.91
CA TYR A 78 9.38 5.99 8.18
C TYR A 78 10.20 6.48 6.97
N GLY A 79 10.51 7.77 6.93
CA GLY A 79 11.35 8.36 5.87
C GLY A 79 10.76 8.12 4.48
N MET A 80 11.54 7.50 3.63
CA MET A 80 11.16 7.22 2.24
C MET A 80 10.11 6.11 2.09
N HIS A 81 9.98 5.23 3.09
CA HIS A 81 8.99 4.16 3.15
C HIS A 81 7.65 4.60 3.77
N SER A 82 7.43 5.91 3.90
CA SER A 82 6.17 6.45 4.41
C SER A 82 5.00 6.07 3.51
N PHE A 83 3.82 5.92 4.11
CA PHE A 83 2.59 5.64 3.38
C PHE A 83 2.31 6.69 2.30
N PHE A 84 2.00 6.22 1.11
CA PHE A 84 1.52 7.05 0.01
C PHE A 84 0.05 6.73 -0.30
N GLU A 85 -0.26 5.50 -0.67
CA GLU A 85 -1.63 5.07 -1.01
C GLU A 85 -1.76 3.53 -0.97
N GLY A 86 -2.90 3.00 -1.43
CA GLY A 86 -3.07 1.55 -1.62
C GLY A 86 -3.22 0.78 -0.32
N ALA A 87 -3.94 1.33 0.66
CA ALA A 87 -4.15 0.70 1.97
C ALA A 87 -4.84 -0.65 1.88
N SER A 88 -4.21 -1.69 2.38
CA SER A 88 -4.76 -3.03 2.53
C SER A 88 -4.41 -3.62 3.89
N ILE A 89 -5.31 -4.40 4.47
CA ILE A 89 -5.12 -5.01 5.79
C ILE A 89 -5.45 -6.49 5.74
N ARG A 90 -4.64 -7.31 6.42
CA ARG A 90 -4.91 -8.73 6.65
C ARG A 90 -4.54 -9.10 8.08
N LYS A 91 -5.29 -10.04 8.65
CA LYS A 91 -4.93 -10.67 9.91
C LYS A 91 -4.15 -11.95 9.61
N VAL A 92 -2.92 -12.00 10.10
CA VAL A 92 -2.01 -13.13 9.93
C VAL A 92 -1.70 -13.66 11.32
N ARG A 93 -2.22 -14.84 11.66
CA ARG A 93 -2.17 -15.37 13.03
C ARG A 93 -2.79 -14.36 14.01
N ASP A 94 -2.02 -13.82 14.94
CA ASP A 94 -2.45 -12.85 15.96
C ASP A 94 -2.09 -11.40 15.62
N LYS A 95 -1.46 -11.13 14.47
CA LYS A 95 -1.05 -9.78 14.04
C LYS A 95 -1.86 -9.25 12.86
N TYR A 96 -1.96 -7.94 12.79
CA TYR A 96 -2.52 -7.22 11.66
C TYR A 96 -1.40 -6.73 10.76
N PHE A 97 -1.45 -7.11 9.49
CA PHE A 97 -0.51 -6.70 8.45
C PHE A 97 -1.14 -5.58 7.62
N PHE A 98 -0.60 -4.42 7.70
CA PHE A 98 -1.00 -3.27 6.90
C PHE A 98 -0.04 -3.14 5.72
N VAL A 99 -0.54 -3.41 4.53
CA VAL A 99 0.21 -3.39 3.26
C VAL A 99 -0.14 -2.11 2.51
N TYR A 100 0.86 -1.45 1.95
CA TYR A 100 0.67 -0.15 1.32
C TYR A 100 1.77 0.20 0.33
N SER A 101 1.46 1.10 -0.62
CA SER A 101 2.46 1.73 -1.49
C SER A 101 3.18 2.83 -0.74
N SER A 102 4.50 2.85 -0.83
CA SER A 102 5.33 3.87 -0.19
C SER A 102 5.47 5.13 -1.04
N SER A 103 5.99 6.19 -0.42
CA SER A 103 6.30 7.45 -1.10
C SER A 103 7.42 7.36 -2.13
N LEU A 104 8.14 6.24 -2.20
CA LEU A 104 9.07 5.92 -3.29
C LEU A 104 8.35 5.53 -4.58
N ASN A 105 7.07 5.22 -4.49
CA ASN A 105 6.17 4.96 -5.61
C ASN A 105 6.47 3.69 -6.43
N HIS A 106 7.40 2.85 -6.01
CA HIS A 106 7.74 1.61 -6.71
C HIS A 106 7.73 0.38 -5.81
N GLU A 107 7.50 0.54 -4.51
CA GLU A 107 7.53 -0.55 -3.54
C GLU A 107 6.21 -0.70 -2.79
N LEU A 108 5.87 -1.95 -2.54
CA LEU A 108 4.81 -2.37 -1.66
C LEU A 108 5.43 -2.73 -0.31
N CYS A 109 5.15 -1.88 0.66
CA CYS A 109 5.64 -2.01 2.02
C CYS A 109 4.61 -2.64 2.94
N TYR A 110 5.06 -3.09 4.12
CA TYR A 110 4.15 -3.53 5.16
C TYR A 110 4.59 -3.08 6.56
N ALA A 111 3.59 -2.95 7.40
CA ALA A 111 3.73 -2.70 8.83
C ALA A 111 2.85 -3.67 9.60
N ILE A 112 3.24 -4.03 10.82
CA ILE A 112 2.47 -4.95 11.65
C ILE A 112 2.07 -4.30 12.99
N SER A 113 0.98 -4.79 13.56
CA SER A 113 0.49 -4.41 14.88
C SER A 113 -0.25 -5.56 15.57
N ASP A 114 -0.30 -5.51 16.89
CA ASP A 114 -1.21 -6.33 17.72
C ASP A 114 -2.67 -5.84 17.62
N TYR A 115 -2.86 -4.63 17.14
CA TYR A 115 -4.15 -3.95 17.10
C TYR A 115 -4.53 -3.59 15.66
N PRO A 116 -5.83 -3.60 15.31
CA PRO A 116 -6.26 -3.24 13.98
C PRO A 116 -6.20 -1.73 13.69
N ASP A 117 -6.11 -0.89 14.72
CA ASP A 117 -6.33 0.56 14.62
C ASP A 117 -5.20 1.45 15.15
N ARG A 118 -4.06 0.88 15.53
CA ARG A 118 -2.93 1.63 16.12
C ARG A 118 -1.63 0.85 16.14
N ASP A 119 -0.57 1.51 16.54
CA ASP A 119 0.75 0.95 16.92
C ASP A 119 1.43 0.11 15.81
N PHE A 120 1.12 0.40 14.54
CA PHE A 120 1.76 -0.27 13.42
C PHE A 120 3.24 0.09 13.35
N LYS A 121 4.08 -0.92 13.23
CA LYS A 121 5.52 -0.81 13.09
C LYS A 121 5.92 -1.27 11.68
N PHE A 122 6.67 -0.44 10.98
CA PHE A 122 7.24 -0.78 9.67
C PHE A 122 8.15 -2.00 9.76
N MET A 123 7.97 -2.94 8.86
CA MET A 123 8.74 -4.19 8.82
C MET A 123 9.61 -4.34 7.57
N GLY A 124 9.24 -3.73 6.46
CA GLY A 124 10.02 -3.82 5.24
C GLY A 124 9.21 -3.68 3.96
N THR A 125 9.88 -3.99 2.86
CA THR A 125 9.32 -4.05 1.51
C THR A 125 9.05 -5.49 1.13
N ILE A 126 7.84 -5.79 0.66
CA ILE A 126 7.44 -7.13 0.19
C ILE A 126 7.96 -7.35 -1.23
N ILE A 127 7.71 -6.38 -2.08
CA ILE A 127 8.07 -6.40 -3.50
C ILE A 127 8.26 -4.97 -4.01
N SER A 128 9.07 -4.81 -5.04
CA SER A 128 9.32 -3.51 -5.65
C SER A 128 9.32 -3.61 -7.17
N ASN A 129 8.62 -2.71 -7.85
CA ASN A 129 8.73 -2.59 -9.29
C ASN A 129 10.18 -2.32 -9.69
N GLY A 130 10.67 -3.08 -10.67
CA GLY A 130 12.06 -3.03 -11.09
C GLY A 130 13.04 -3.79 -10.20
N ASP A 131 12.56 -4.56 -9.21
CA ASP A 131 13.35 -5.27 -8.21
C ASP A 131 14.31 -4.37 -7.43
N VAL A 132 13.96 -3.10 -7.26
CA VAL A 132 14.78 -2.18 -6.49
C VAL A 132 14.82 -2.65 -5.02
N GLY A 133 16.02 -2.78 -4.47
CA GLY A 133 16.25 -3.30 -3.12
C GLY A 133 16.46 -4.81 -3.07
N TYR A 134 15.86 -5.59 -3.97
CA TYR A 134 16.05 -7.03 -4.01
C TYR A 134 17.52 -7.38 -4.30
N GLU A 135 18.14 -8.18 -3.41
CA GLU A 135 19.57 -8.52 -3.46
C GLU A 135 20.49 -7.30 -3.61
N GLY A 136 20.09 -6.15 -3.06
CA GLY A 136 20.86 -4.91 -3.11
C GLY A 136 20.80 -4.16 -4.44
N ARG A 137 19.90 -4.54 -5.35
CA ARG A 137 19.71 -3.88 -6.66
C ARG A 137 19.38 -2.41 -6.48
N LYS A 138 20.03 -1.56 -7.23
CA LYS A 138 19.79 -0.12 -7.25
C LYS A 138 18.79 0.25 -8.35
N GLU A 139 18.14 1.39 -8.22
CA GLU A 139 17.17 1.86 -9.21
C GLU A 139 17.72 1.98 -10.63
N ARG A 140 19.01 2.34 -10.78
CA ARG A 140 19.69 2.38 -12.09
C ARG A 140 19.79 1.01 -12.76
N ASP A 141 19.77 -0.08 -11.98
CA ASP A 141 19.96 -1.46 -12.43
C ASP A 141 18.61 -2.21 -12.45
N ARG A 142 17.51 -1.46 -12.45
CA ARG A 142 16.14 -2.01 -12.43
C ARG A 142 15.84 -2.90 -13.63
N VAL A 143 15.10 -3.96 -13.38
CA VAL A 143 14.72 -4.95 -14.42
C VAL A 143 13.41 -4.59 -15.14
N ASN A 144 12.65 -3.63 -14.61
CA ASN A 144 11.40 -3.15 -15.18
C ASN A 144 11.21 -1.67 -14.85
N ALA A 145 10.21 -1.02 -15.42
CA ALA A 145 9.85 0.34 -15.07
C ALA A 145 9.46 0.44 -13.59
N THR A 146 10.05 1.42 -12.91
CA THR A 146 9.59 1.85 -11.59
C THR A 146 8.41 2.78 -11.80
N GLY A 147 7.28 2.45 -11.27
CA GLY A 147 6.07 3.24 -11.34
C GLY A 147 5.20 2.91 -10.15
N THR A 148 3.97 3.35 -10.19
CA THR A 148 3.01 3.05 -9.13
C THR A 148 2.87 1.55 -8.95
N ILE A 149 2.79 1.11 -7.70
CA ILE A 149 2.49 -0.26 -7.33
C ILE A 149 1.39 -0.25 -6.28
N HIS A 150 0.33 -1.04 -6.48
CA HIS A 150 -0.67 -1.31 -5.48
C HIS A 150 -0.82 -2.81 -5.34
N GLY A 151 -1.18 -3.25 -4.15
CA GLY A 151 -1.32 -4.67 -3.92
C GLY A 151 -1.83 -5.02 -2.54
N SER A 152 -1.84 -6.30 -2.29
CA SER A 152 -2.26 -6.91 -1.03
C SER A 152 -1.58 -8.25 -0.86
N ILE A 153 -1.59 -8.79 0.34
CA ILE A 153 -1.25 -10.19 0.58
C ILE A 153 -2.53 -10.99 0.80
N GLU A 154 -2.53 -12.25 0.39
CA GLU A 154 -3.66 -13.15 0.61
C GLU A 154 -3.17 -14.58 0.80
N LYS A 155 -3.87 -15.35 1.64
CA LYS A 155 -3.61 -16.76 1.83
C LYS A 155 -4.49 -17.58 0.88
N ILE A 156 -3.86 -18.44 0.07
CA ILE A 156 -4.55 -19.34 -0.84
C ILE A 156 -4.07 -20.77 -0.55
N GLY A 157 -4.97 -21.61 -0.11
CA GLY A 157 -4.60 -22.90 0.46
C GLY A 157 -3.72 -22.70 1.70
N ASP A 158 -2.53 -23.28 1.67
CA ASP A 158 -1.57 -23.16 2.76
C ASP A 158 -0.52 -22.08 2.54
N ASP A 159 -0.47 -21.50 1.34
CA ASP A 159 0.53 -20.55 0.92
C ASP A 159 0.05 -19.11 0.97
N TRP A 160 0.98 -18.19 1.28
CA TRP A 160 0.76 -16.76 1.18
C TRP A 160 1.28 -16.22 -0.14
N TYR A 161 0.55 -15.29 -0.72
CA TYR A 161 0.88 -14.61 -1.96
C TYR A 161 0.78 -13.11 -1.78
N VAL A 162 1.68 -12.35 -2.45
CA VAL A 162 1.50 -10.94 -2.71
C VAL A 162 0.90 -10.79 -4.11
N PHE A 163 -0.24 -10.09 -4.17
CA PHE A 163 -0.86 -9.66 -5.43
C PHE A 163 -0.52 -8.20 -5.64
N TYR A 164 -0.06 -7.86 -6.81
CA TYR A 164 0.36 -6.51 -7.13
C TYR A 164 0.17 -6.22 -8.62
N HIS A 165 0.44 -5.00 -9.05
CA HIS A 165 0.52 -4.67 -10.46
C HIS A 165 1.87 -4.06 -10.81
N ARG A 166 2.32 -4.33 -12.02
CA ARG A 166 3.48 -3.70 -12.64
C ARG A 166 3.06 -2.95 -13.91
N LEU A 167 3.88 -1.98 -14.31
CA LEU A 167 3.69 -1.27 -15.57
C LEU A 167 4.16 -2.13 -16.73
N THR A 168 3.39 -2.11 -17.82
CA THR A 168 3.71 -2.77 -19.08
C THR A 168 3.57 -1.78 -20.23
N GLY A 169 4.23 -2.04 -21.37
CA GLY A 169 4.02 -1.27 -22.59
C GLY A 169 4.41 0.22 -22.53
N GLY A 170 5.24 0.63 -21.55
CA GLY A 170 5.75 2.00 -21.45
C GLY A 170 4.72 3.08 -21.08
N SER A 171 3.58 2.70 -20.52
CA SER A 171 2.53 3.62 -20.10
C SER A 171 2.14 3.39 -18.63
N ASP A 172 1.93 4.47 -17.89
CA ASP A 172 1.44 4.43 -16.51
C ASP A 172 0.03 3.84 -16.39
N TYR A 173 -0.70 3.76 -17.49
CA TYR A 173 -2.06 3.22 -17.56
C TYR A 173 -2.10 1.76 -18.00
N SER A 174 -1.00 1.23 -18.53
CA SER A 174 -0.89 -0.17 -18.92
C SER A 174 -0.36 -0.97 -17.74
N ARG A 175 -1.25 -1.65 -17.03
CA ARG A 175 -0.94 -2.37 -15.79
C ARG A 175 -1.24 -3.85 -15.92
N GLN A 176 -0.30 -4.68 -15.54
CA GLN A 176 -0.44 -6.13 -15.47
C GLN A 176 -0.56 -6.56 -14.03
N VAL A 177 -1.57 -7.35 -13.71
CA VAL A 177 -1.69 -8.02 -12.42
C VAL A 177 -0.66 -9.15 -12.35
N CYS A 178 0.04 -9.20 -11.24
CA CYS A 178 1.06 -10.19 -10.94
C CYS A 178 0.81 -10.78 -9.55
N ALA A 179 1.37 -11.96 -9.31
CA ALA A 179 1.34 -12.61 -8.00
C ALA A 179 2.66 -13.35 -7.78
N GLU A 180 3.22 -13.22 -6.58
CA GLU A 180 4.40 -13.95 -6.14
C GLU A 180 4.10 -14.64 -4.82
N ARG A 181 4.63 -15.85 -4.66
CA ARG A 181 4.59 -16.53 -3.38
C ARG A 181 5.49 -15.81 -2.38
N ILE A 182 5.00 -15.64 -1.15
CA ILE A 182 5.76 -15.06 -0.04
C ILE A 182 5.79 -16.03 1.14
N GLU A 183 6.83 -15.95 1.92
CA GLU A 183 6.94 -16.67 3.19
C GLU A 183 6.89 -15.67 4.34
N ILE A 184 6.03 -15.96 5.32
CA ILE A 184 5.92 -15.18 6.56
C ILE A 184 6.50 -16.03 7.68
N ASN A 185 7.69 -15.72 8.13
CA ASN A 185 8.39 -16.49 9.15
C ASN A 185 7.72 -16.39 10.55
N GLU A 186 8.30 -17.01 11.55
CA GLU A 186 7.76 -17.02 12.92
C GLU A 186 7.77 -15.61 13.55
N ASP A 187 8.73 -14.77 13.18
CA ASP A 187 8.86 -13.38 13.62
C ASP A 187 8.03 -12.40 12.79
N TYR A 188 7.11 -12.90 11.95
CA TYR A 188 6.25 -12.11 11.05
C TYR A 188 7.01 -11.33 9.97
N HIS A 189 8.27 -11.69 9.73
CA HIS A 189 9.06 -11.05 8.68
C HIS A 189 8.78 -11.69 7.32
N ILE A 190 8.69 -10.83 6.30
CA ILE A 190 8.62 -11.20 4.88
C ILE A 190 9.92 -10.73 4.23
N THR A 191 10.68 -11.66 3.66
CA THR A 191 11.81 -11.32 2.80
C THR A 191 11.29 -10.79 1.47
N GLN A 192 11.85 -9.70 0.98
CA GLN A 192 11.48 -9.15 -0.33
C GLN A 192 11.61 -10.23 -1.41
N VAL A 193 10.57 -10.37 -2.23
CA VAL A 193 10.54 -11.31 -3.34
C VAL A 193 10.82 -10.62 -4.68
N PRO A 194 11.40 -11.33 -5.67
CA PRO A 194 11.65 -10.78 -7.00
C PRO A 194 10.36 -10.66 -7.81
N LEU A 195 10.38 -9.78 -8.79
CA LEU A 195 9.38 -9.71 -9.85
C LEU A 195 9.51 -10.91 -10.79
N THR A 196 8.42 -11.64 -10.99
CA THR A 196 8.38 -12.68 -12.01
C THR A 196 7.18 -12.56 -12.94
N SER A 197 7.09 -13.40 -13.94
CA SER A 197 5.91 -13.59 -14.77
C SER A 197 5.28 -14.97 -14.57
N LEU A 198 5.70 -15.69 -13.53
CA LEU A 198 5.25 -17.06 -13.27
C LEU A 198 3.81 -17.10 -12.75
N GLY A 199 3.42 -16.08 -11.98
CA GLY A 199 2.10 -16.05 -11.34
C GLY A 199 1.98 -17.09 -10.25
N MET A 200 0.74 -17.46 -9.96
CA MET A 200 0.44 -18.49 -8.97
C MET A 200 0.66 -19.90 -9.57
N ASP A 201 1.21 -20.80 -8.78
CA ASP A 201 1.24 -22.21 -9.11
C ASP A 201 -0.22 -22.73 -9.20
N SER A 202 -0.54 -23.46 -10.27
CA SER A 202 -1.86 -24.04 -10.49
C SER A 202 -2.35 -24.94 -9.34
N LYS A 203 -1.46 -25.48 -8.55
CA LYS A 203 -1.79 -26.26 -7.34
C LYS A 203 -2.51 -25.45 -6.27
N CYS A 204 -2.34 -24.13 -6.27
CA CYS A 204 -2.99 -23.25 -5.29
C CYS A 204 -4.47 -22.99 -5.59
N LEU A 205 -4.91 -23.22 -6.80
CA LEU A 205 -6.30 -22.95 -7.21
C LEU A 205 -7.26 -24.10 -6.87
N GLY A 206 -6.74 -25.25 -6.42
CA GLY A 206 -7.55 -26.47 -6.28
C GLY A 206 -8.09 -26.97 -7.62
N GLU A 207 -8.81 -28.08 -7.59
CA GLU A 207 -9.59 -28.50 -8.75
C GLU A 207 -10.76 -27.54 -8.93
N LEU A 208 -10.84 -26.89 -10.09
CA LEU A 208 -12.03 -26.13 -10.45
C LEU A 208 -13.23 -27.10 -10.42
N PRO A 209 -14.38 -26.70 -9.87
CA PRO A 209 -15.56 -27.52 -9.94
C PRO A 209 -15.83 -27.84 -11.42
N PRO A 210 -16.26 -29.05 -11.76
CA PRO A 210 -16.58 -29.41 -13.14
C PRO A 210 -17.66 -28.47 -13.68
N PRO A 211 -17.62 -28.17 -14.98
CA PRO A 211 -18.52 -27.22 -15.62
C PRO A 211 -19.99 -27.60 -15.45
#